data_4a429f365c7aeb534d7c857ab69b3562
#
_entry.id   4a429f365c7aeb534d7c857ab69b3562
#
_cell.length_a   1.000
_cell.length_b   1.000
_cell.length_c   1.000
_cell.angle_alpha   90.00
_cell.angle_beta   90.00
_cell.angle_gamma   90.00
#
_symmetry.space_group_name_H-M   'P 1'
#
loop_
_entity.id
_entity.type
_entity.pdbx_description
1 polymer ?
#
loop_
_entity_poly.entity_id
_entity_poly.type
_entity_poly.pdbx_seq_one_letter_code
_entity_poly.pdbx_strand_id
1 'polypeptide(L)'
;MQGKSIINSNRMSMKKLFFLFAFLIGLGISSSVYAQLVKEVTLTSANTLASKLGADVGKVTTLRVSGSLGTEDFKTMKEQMNMLQVLDMSGVTELPKAGGAWADLRYIPANSFQNKLTLQKVVFPGVLQMIEREAFSGCNNLTEADFSKVSQLRSIEYRAFYECSGLRDLDLSACTSLVGIGSNAFYRCSNLQTVNLSGCGKLTNIESSAFQNCSSLRAVNLSNCSALATLESYVFSGCLNLTNVSLEGCTALTTIGGSAFANNYSNSQLSDFDFSQLTALKEIGESAFSNSALAGDIAFASGITQLGRSAFSDCRNITSVDFSKSTQLAVISSGTFSSCQNLKKVDFSNCASLNTLNIEAFSNCSSLEEVIIDNGFYTSIDGVLFVVDKASLLFYPGGKKAEAYTIPSTVKTLGERSFP
;
A
#
# COMPACT_ATOMS: atom_id res chain seq x y z
N MET A 1 22.65 30.32 -50.50
CA MET A 1 22.87 28.95 -50.98
C MET A 1 22.19 28.02 -49.99
N GLN A 2 21.12 27.57 -50.30
CA GLN A 2 20.28 26.40 -50.27
C GLN A 2 20.97 25.15 -49.73
N GLY A 3 20.36 24.47 -48.77
CA GLY A 3 20.66 23.12 -48.34
C GLY A 3 19.45 22.50 -47.64
N LYS A 4 18.72 21.68 -48.38
CA LYS A 4 17.45 21.03 -48.10
C LYS A 4 17.49 20.03 -46.96
N SER A 5 16.46 20.08 -46.13
CA SER A 5 15.94 19.02 -45.24
C SER A 5 15.57 17.76 -46.03
N ILE A 6 15.99 16.58 -45.56
CA ILE A 6 15.44 15.30 -46.02
C ILE A 6 14.88 14.58 -44.78
N ILE A 7 13.55 14.56 -44.68
CA ILE A 7 12.80 13.71 -43.79
C ILE A 7 12.68 12.34 -44.44
N ASN A 8 13.30 11.31 -43.87
CA ASN A 8 13.12 9.92 -44.29
C ASN A 8 12.06 9.26 -43.40
N SER A 9 10.85 9.15 -43.94
CA SER A 9 9.77 8.36 -43.39
C SER A 9 9.98 6.87 -43.72
N ASN A 10 10.42 6.05 -42.78
CA ASN A 10 10.42 4.60 -42.94
C ASN A 10 8.99 4.05 -42.80
N ARG A 11 8.24 4.04 -43.90
CA ARG A 11 7.06 3.19 -44.08
C ARG A 11 7.56 1.76 -44.34
N MET A 12 7.46 0.91 -43.32
CA MET A 12 7.69 -0.52 -43.48
C MET A 12 6.59 -1.11 -44.37
N SER A 13 6.97 -1.66 -45.51
CA SER A 13 6.04 -2.20 -46.51
C SER A 13 5.33 -3.44 -45.96
N MET A 14 4.03 -3.57 -46.24
CA MET A 14 3.17 -4.72 -45.86
C MET A 14 3.76 -6.09 -46.24
N LYS A 15 4.67 -6.16 -47.22
CA LYS A 15 5.39 -7.39 -47.61
C LYS A 15 6.39 -7.86 -46.54
N LYS A 16 6.98 -6.96 -45.72
CA LYS A 16 7.86 -7.34 -44.61
C LYS A 16 7.07 -7.86 -43.40
N LEU A 17 5.83 -7.42 -43.21
CA LEU A 17 4.94 -7.93 -42.17
C LEU A 17 4.51 -9.38 -42.47
N PHE A 18 4.31 -9.72 -43.74
CA PHE A 18 3.95 -11.09 -44.16
C PHE A 18 5.13 -12.08 -44.00
N PHE A 19 6.38 -11.64 -44.14
CA PHE A 19 7.55 -12.50 -43.95
C PHE A 19 7.85 -12.76 -42.45
N LEU A 20 7.51 -11.84 -41.56
CA LEU A 20 7.65 -12.07 -40.12
C LEU A 20 6.60 -13.06 -39.58
N PHE A 21 5.40 -13.09 -40.19
CA PHE A 21 4.35 -14.07 -39.86
C PHE A 21 4.67 -15.48 -40.38
N ALA A 22 5.40 -15.59 -41.50
CA ALA A 22 5.74 -16.90 -42.12
C ALA A 22 6.91 -17.61 -41.43
N PHE A 23 7.76 -16.90 -40.67
CA PHE A 23 8.91 -17.51 -39.95
C PHE A 23 8.54 -18.05 -38.57
N LEU A 24 7.35 -17.70 -38.04
CA LEU A 24 6.80 -18.23 -36.76
C LEU A 24 6.05 -19.56 -36.92
N ILE A 25 5.77 -20.01 -38.14
CA ILE A 25 5.08 -21.29 -38.44
C ILE A 25 6.03 -22.49 -38.47
N GLY A 26 7.35 -22.27 -38.43
CA GLY A 26 8.38 -23.33 -38.53
C GLY A 26 8.83 -23.96 -37.19
N LEU A 27 8.44 -23.40 -36.05
CA LEU A 27 8.70 -23.98 -34.75
C LEU A 27 7.36 -24.51 -34.21
N GLY A 28 7.16 -25.82 -34.26
CA GLY A 28 5.96 -26.54 -33.90
C GLY A 28 5.40 -26.30 -32.47
N ILE A 29 5.13 -25.05 -32.15
CA ILE A 29 4.29 -24.65 -31.03
C ILE A 29 2.88 -24.52 -31.60
N SER A 30 2.12 -25.59 -31.58
CA SER A 30 0.68 -25.54 -31.76
C SER A 30 0.08 -24.75 -30.59
N SER A 31 0.16 -23.42 -30.62
CA SER A 31 -0.83 -22.61 -29.92
C SER A 31 -2.15 -22.88 -30.60
N SER A 32 -2.95 -23.79 -30.05
CA SER A 32 -4.35 -23.89 -30.40
C SER A 32 -4.97 -22.52 -30.13
N VAL A 33 -5.06 -21.70 -31.19
CA VAL A 33 -5.87 -20.47 -31.18
C VAL A 33 -7.30 -20.97 -31.09
N TYR A 34 -7.77 -21.20 -29.85
CA TYR A 34 -9.18 -21.44 -29.61
C TYR A 34 -9.94 -20.23 -30.16
N ALA A 35 -10.85 -20.46 -31.09
CA ALA A 35 -11.71 -19.42 -31.63
C ALA A 35 -12.37 -18.68 -30.46
N GLN A 36 -12.21 -17.36 -30.41
CA GLN A 36 -12.79 -16.54 -29.37
C GLN A 36 -14.31 -16.58 -29.49
N LEU A 37 -14.99 -17.18 -28.50
CA LEU A 37 -16.44 -17.23 -28.45
C LEU A 37 -16.97 -16.13 -27.52
N VAL A 38 -17.54 -15.09 -28.12
CA VAL A 38 -18.18 -13.97 -27.43
C VAL A 38 -19.68 -14.25 -27.30
N LYS A 39 -20.22 -14.12 -26.10
CA LYS A 39 -21.67 -14.18 -25.84
C LYS A 39 -22.13 -12.93 -25.13
N GLU A 40 -23.23 -12.36 -25.63
CA GLU A 40 -23.99 -11.29 -24.98
C GLU A 40 -25.30 -11.86 -24.49
N VAL A 41 -25.57 -11.79 -23.20
CA VAL A 41 -26.74 -12.46 -22.59
C VAL A 41 -27.45 -11.48 -21.67
N THR A 42 -28.75 -11.33 -21.89
CA THR A 42 -29.63 -10.59 -20.96
C THR A 42 -30.41 -11.59 -20.13
N LEU A 43 -30.25 -11.52 -18.81
CA LEU A 43 -30.94 -12.35 -17.84
C LEU A 43 -32.14 -11.59 -17.27
N THR A 44 -33.35 -12.00 -17.65
CA THR A 44 -34.59 -11.42 -17.11
C THR A 44 -34.96 -11.97 -15.74
N SER A 45 -34.31 -13.06 -15.34
CA SER A 45 -34.39 -13.64 -13.99
C SER A 45 -33.05 -14.25 -13.60
N ALA A 46 -32.74 -14.19 -12.31
CA ALA A 46 -31.52 -14.77 -11.73
C ALA A 46 -31.49 -16.31 -11.92
N ASN A 47 -30.27 -16.87 -11.88
CA ASN A 47 -29.99 -18.30 -11.93
C ASN A 47 -30.38 -18.97 -13.25
N THR A 48 -30.31 -18.25 -14.38
CA THR A 48 -30.69 -18.74 -15.70
C THR A 48 -29.55 -18.76 -16.73
N LEU A 49 -28.34 -18.35 -16.35
CA LEU A 49 -27.20 -18.25 -17.27
C LEU A 49 -26.86 -19.57 -17.95
N ALA A 50 -26.82 -20.68 -17.20
CA ALA A 50 -26.51 -22.00 -17.75
C ALA A 50 -27.50 -22.39 -18.86
N SER A 51 -28.80 -22.22 -18.62
CA SER A 51 -29.85 -22.53 -19.61
C SER A 51 -29.78 -21.60 -20.83
N LYS A 52 -29.43 -20.33 -20.67
CA LYS A 52 -29.28 -19.36 -21.76
C LYS A 52 -28.06 -19.66 -22.65
N LEU A 53 -26.98 -20.17 -22.08
CA LEU A 53 -25.76 -20.53 -22.81
C LEU A 53 -25.84 -21.94 -23.43
N GLY A 54 -26.59 -22.84 -22.82
CA GLY A 54 -26.77 -24.21 -23.29
C GLY A 54 -25.44 -24.94 -23.55
N ALA A 55 -25.29 -25.57 -24.70
CA ALA A 55 -24.09 -26.33 -25.09
C ALA A 55 -22.82 -25.48 -25.26
N ASP A 56 -22.93 -24.16 -25.27
CA ASP A 56 -21.78 -23.25 -25.42
C ASP A 56 -21.16 -22.86 -24.10
N VAL A 57 -21.76 -23.17 -22.93
CA VAL A 57 -21.33 -22.69 -21.61
C VAL A 57 -19.85 -22.90 -21.37
N GLY A 58 -19.29 -24.06 -21.70
CA GLY A 58 -17.84 -24.34 -21.49
C GLY A 58 -16.89 -23.73 -22.52
N LYS A 59 -17.42 -23.18 -23.62
CA LYS A 59 -16.64 -22.67 -24.74
C LYS A 59 -16.50 -21.13 -24.73
N VAL A 60 -17.33 -20.44 -23.95
CA VAL A 60 -17.36 -18.98 -23.91
C VAL A 60 -16.05 -18.44 -23.36
N THR A 61 -15.40 -17.59 -24.13
CA THR A 61 -14.18 -16.87 -23.72
C THR A 61 -14.48 -15.46 -23.25
N THR A 62 -15.50 -14.82 -23.81
CA THR A 62 -15.95 -13.49 -23.40
C THR A 62 -17.46 -13.53 -23.13
N LEU A 63 -17.83 -13.20 -21.89
CA LEU A 63 -19.23 -13.06 -21.50
C LEU A 63 -19.53 -11.57 -21.21
N ARG A 64 -20.50 -11.01 -21.93
CA ARG A 64 -21.17 -9.76 -21.57
C ARG A 64 -22.55 -10.09 -21.05
N VAL A 65 -22.79 -9.84 -19.77
CA VAL A 65 -24.04 -10.16 -19.12
C VAL A 65 -24.75 -8.92 -18.62
N SER A 66 -26.07 -8.88 -18.77
CA SER A 66 -26.93 -7.80 -18.29
C SER A 66 -28.16 -8.36 -17.56
N GLY A 67 -28.86 -7.52 -16.82
CA GLY A 67 -30.07 -7.89 -16.05
C GLY A 67 -29.74 -8.46 -14.68
N SER A 68 -30.35 -9.60 -14.31
CA SER A 68 -30.29 -10.13 -12.94
C SER A 68 -29.37 -11.34 -12.84
N LEU A 69 -28.30 -11.24 -12.02
CA LEU A 69 -27.44 -12.37 -11.65
C LEU A 69 -27.82 -12.93 -10.27
N GLY A 70 -27.84 -14.25 -10.16
CA GLY A 70 -28.02 -14.97 -8.89
C GLY A 70 -26.78 -15.79 -8.52
N THR A 71 -26.81 -16.43 -7.37
CA THR A 71 -25.69 -17.23 -6.86
C THR A 71 -25.34 -18.42 -7.76
N GLU A 72 -26.35 -19.08 -8.36
CA GLU A 72 -26.11 -20.20 -9.28
C GLU A 72 -25.51 -19.75 -10.62
N ASP A 73 -25.71 -18.48 -11.03
CA ASP A 73 -25.04 -17.92 -12.21
C ASP A 73 -23.53 -17.77 -11.95
N PHE A 74 -23.13 -17.28 -10.76
CA PHE A 74 -21.73 -17.25 -10.35
C PHE A 74 -21.13 -18.65 -10.27
N LYS A 75 -21.85 -19.62 -9.74
CA LYS A 75 -21.42 -21.02 -9.73
C LYS A 75 -21.24 -21.57 -11.14
N THR A 76 -22.14 -21.26 -12.07
CA THR A 76 -22.01 -21.61 -13.49
C THR A 76 -20.74 -21.02 -14.09
N MET A 77 -20.46 -19.73 -13.83
CA MET A 77 -19.23 -19.07 -14.32
C MET A 77 -17.97 -19.71 -13.73
N LYS A 78 -17.99 -20.11 -12.45
CA LYS A 78 -16.88 -20.80 -11.79
C LYS A 78 -16.62 -22.18 -12.34
N GLU A 79 -17.65 -23.03 -12.37
CA GLU A 79 -17.52 -24.48 -12.54
C GLU A 79 -17.64 -24.93 -13.99
N GLN A 80 -18.44 -24.24 -14.81
CA GLN A 80 -18.77 -24.70 -16.17
C GLN A 80 -18.07 -23.85 -17.26
N MET A 81 -17.73 -22.58 -16.99
CA MET A 81 -17.14 -21.69 -18.00
C MET A 81 -15.61 -21.74 -17.95
N ASN A 82 -15.03 -22.90 -18.29
CA ASN A 82 -13.60 -23.17 -18.13
C ASN A 82 -12.68 -22.33 -19.05
N MET A 83 -13.24 -21.71 -20.09
CA MET A 83 -12.49 -20.87 -21.04
C MET A 83 -12.72 -19.37 -20.83
N LEU A 84 -13.48 -18.96 -19.80
CA LEU A 84 -13.83 -17.57 -19.56
C LEU A 84 -12.58 -16.72 -19.27
N GLN A 85 -12.31 -15.76 -20.14
CA GLN A 85 -11.19 -14.81 -20.03
C GLN A 85 -11.68 -13.40 -19.70
N VAL A 86 -12.79 -12.98 -20.29
CA VAL A 86 -13.35 -11.64 -20.09
C VAL A 86 -14.77 -11.76 -19.58
N LEU A 87 -15.03 -11.14 -18.44
CA LEU A 87 -16.34 -11.02 -17.84
C LEU A 87 -16.75 -9.55 -17.75
N ASP A 88 -17.72 -9.16 -18.55
CA ASP A 88 -18.31 -7.83 -18.51
C ASP A 88 -19.71 -7.90 -17.88
N MET A 89 -19.81 -7.37 -16.66
CA MET A 89 -21.05 -7.27 -15.90
C MET A 89 -21.60 -5.83 -15.87
N SER A 90 -21.07 -4.92 -16.68
CA SER A 90 -21.46 -3.50 -16.64
C SER A 90 -22.96 -3.25 -16.87
N GLY A 91 -23.64 -4.18 -17.57
CA GLY A 91 -25.08 -4.14 -17.79
C GLY A 91 -25.93 -4.84 -16.73
N VAL A 92 -25.32 -5.39 -15.67
CA VAL A 92 -26.06 -6.06 -14.58
C VAL A 92 -26.73 -5.01 -13.70
N THR A 93 -28.03 -5.20 -13.47
CA THR A 93 -28.88 -4.29 -12.68
C THR A 93 -29.26 -4.88 -11.32
N GLU A 94 -29.19 -6.20 -11.18
CA GLU A 94 -29.45 -6.91 -9.93
C GLU A 94 -28.37 -7.96 -9.66
N LEU A 95 -27.90 -8.01 -8.40
CA LEU A 95 -26.98 -8.99 -7.87
C LEU A 95 -27.61 -9.73 -6.70
N PRO A 96 -27.07 -10.89 -6.28
CA PRO A 96 -27.47 -11.51 -5.02
C PRO A 96 -27.45 -10.52 -3.88
N LYS A 97 -28.35 -10.70 -2.92
CA LYS A 97 -28.42 -9.87 -1.73
C LYS A 97 -27.91 -10.65 -0.53
N ALA A 98 -27.02 -10.02 0.23
CA ALA A 98 -26.50 -10.59 1.47
C ALA A 98 -27.59 -10.69 2.53
N GLY A 99 -27.45 -11.66 3.43
CA GLY A 99 -28.34 -11.85 4.57
C GLY A 99 -27.73 -11.31 5.89
N GLY A 100 -28.50 -11.44 6.97
CA GLY A 100 -28.01 -11.09 8.32
C GLY A 100 -27.72 -9.60 8.50
N ALA A 101 -26.60 -9.27 9.16
CA ALA A 101 -26.20 -7.88 9.45
C ALA A 101 -25.94 -7.03 8.20
N TRP A 102 -25.70 -7.66 7.05
CA TRP A 102 -25.46 -7.04 5.75
C TRP A 102 -26.67 -7.14 4.82
N ALA A 103 -27.86 -7.38 5.40
CA ALA A 103 -29.10 -7.53 4.64
C ALA A 103 -29.25 -6.44 3.58
N ASP A 104 -29.63 -6.89 2.37
CA ASP A 104 -29.84 -6.07 1.17
C ASP A 104 -28.60 -5.55 0.44
N LEU A 105 -27.37 -5.76 0.91
CA LEU A 105 -26.20 -5.42 0.10
C LEU A 105 -26.10 -6.34 -1.13
N ARG A 106 -25.93 -5.73 -2.30
CA ARG A 106 -25.67 -6.43 -3.56
C ARG A 106 -24.22 -6.84 -3.63
N TYR A 107 -23.96 -8.14 -3.82
CA TYR A 107 -22.62 -8.66 -3.67
C TYR A 107 -22.20 -9.66 -4.75
N ILE A 108 -20.88 -9.82 -4.91
CA ILE A 108 -20.27 -10.96 -5.58
C ILE A 108 -19.99 -12.02 -4.50
N PRO A 109 -20.54 -13.25 -4.65
CA PRO A 109 -20.42 -14.28 -3.60
C PRO A 109 -18.99 -14.73 -3.35
N ALA A 110 -18.75 -15.21 -2.13
CA ALA A 110 -17.47 -15.76 -1.72
C ALA A 110 -16.99 -16.87 -2.68
N ASN A 111 -15.69 -16.88 -2.93
CA ASN A 111 -15.04 -17.89 -3.78
C ASN A 111 -15.57 -17.97 -5.23
N SER A 112 -16.35 -17.01 -5.73
CA SER A 112 -17.02 -17.07 -7.04
C SER A 112 -16.10 -17.34 -8.21
N PHE A 113 -14.85 -16.86 -8.15
CA PHE A 113 -13.84 -17.04 -9.18
C PHE A 113 -12.51 -17.55 -8.61
N GLN A 114 -12.52 -18.11 -7.40
CA GLN A 114 -11.31 -18.61 -6.77
C GLN A 114 -10.53 -19.56 -7.68
N ASN A 115 -9.23 -19.28 -7.89
CA ASN A 115 -8.31 -20.03 -8.76
C ASN A 115 -8.75 -20.12 -10.24
N LYS A 116 -9.55 -19.15 -10.72
CA LYS A 116 -9.94 -19.10 -12.13
C LYS A 116 -8.81 -18.51 -12.97
N LEU A 117 -7.85 -19.35 -13.31
CA LEU A 117 -6.62 -18.98 -14.01
C LEU A 117 -6.86 -18.47 -15.45
N THR A 118 -8.01 -18.75 -16.04
CA THR A 118 -8.34 -18.24 -17.38
C THR A 118 -8.79 -16.79 -17.36
N LEU A 119 -9.29 -16.27 -16.23
CA LEU A 119 -9.86 -14.95 -16.14
C LEU A 119 -8.77 -13.87 -16.24
N GLN A 120 -8.93 -12.95 -17.20
CA GLN A 120 -7.97 -11.87 -17.50
C GLN A 120 -8.54 -10.49 -17.23
N LYS A 121 -9.85 -10.31 -17.43
CA LYS A 121 -10.52 -9.03 -17.25
C LYS A 121 -11.90 -9.20 -16.63
N VAL A 122 -12.21 -8.31 -15.69
CA VAL A 122 -13.55 -8.16 -15.11
C VAL A 122 -13.97 -6.69 -15.16
N VAL A 123 -15.18 -6.43 -15.66
CA VAL A 123 -15.85 -5.12 -15.56
C VAL A 123 -17.00 -5.25 -14.58
N PHE A 124 -16.95 -4.50 -13.49
CA PHE A 124 -17.92 -4.58 -12.41
C PHE A 124 -19.17 -3.74 -12.68
N PRO A 125 -20.36 -4.18 -12.20
CA PRO A 125 -21.60 -3.44 -12.37
C PRO A 125 -21.72 -2.29 -11.37
N GLY A 126 -22.36 -1.20 -11.77
CA GLY A 126 -22.56 -0.02 -10.92
C GLY A 126 -23.35 -0.27 -9.64
N VAL A 127 -24.16 -1.34 -9.61
CA VAL A 127 -24.95 -1.74 -8.43
C VAL A 127 -24.19 -2.52 -7.38
N LEU A 128 -22.91 -2.86 -7.63
CA LEU A 128 -22.08 -3.65 -6.72
C LEU A 128 -21.79 -2.88 -5.43
N GLN A 129 -22.03 -3.53 -4.29
CA GLN A 129 -21.83 -2.95 -2.97
C GLN A 129 -20.80 -3.73 -2.12
N MET A 130 -20.57 -5.01 -2.42
CA MET A 130 -19.60 -5.82 -1.67
C MET A 130 -18.98 -6.90 -2.56
N ILE A 131 -17.68 -7.11 -2.40
CA ILE A 131 -16.97 -8.28 -2.94
C ILE A 131 -16.61 -9.14 -1.75
N GLU A 132 -17.24 -10.32 -1.65
CA GLU A 132 -17.03 -11.21 -0.52
C GLU A 132 -15.66 -11.89 -0.53
N ARG A 133 -15.38 -12.55 0.61
CA ARG A 133 -14.10 -13.22 0.86
C ARG A 133 -13.71 -14.14 -0.29
N GLU A 134 -12.43 -14.08 -0.65
CA GLU A 134 -11.80 -14.96 -1.63
C GLU A 134 -12.47 -14.99 -3.02
N ALA A 135 -13.33 -14.00 -3.33
CA ALA A 135 -14.13 -14.01 -4.56
C ALA A 135 -13.27 -14.17 -5.83
N PHE A 136 -12.08 -13.56 -5.89
CA PHE A 136 -11.11 -13.65 -6.99
C PHE A 136 -9.75 -14.19 -6.54
N SER A 137 -9.64 -14.78 -5.36
CA SER A 137 -8.38 -15.32 -4.82
C SER A 137 -7.74 -16.28 -5.82
N GLY A 138 -6.43 -16.11 -6.10
CA GLY A 138 -5.68 -16.98 -7.02
C GLY A 138 -6.01 -16.79 -8.50
N CYS A 139 -6.69 -15.71 -8.90
CA CYS A 139 -6.88 -15.35 -10.30
C CYS A 139 -5.58 -14.76 -10.88
N ASN A 140 -4.52 -15.58 -11.03
CA ASN A 140 -3.16 -15.12 -11.31
C ASN A 140 -3.00 -14.43 -12.67
N ASN A 141 -3.92 -14.66 -13.62
CA ASN A 141 -3.91 -14.04 -14.93
C ASN A 141 -4.87 -12.83 -15.04
N LEU A 142 -5.55 -12.46 -13.95
CA LEU A 142 -6.40 -11.27 -13.93
C LEU A 142 -5.51 -10.02 -14.00
N THR A 143 -5.53 -9.36 -15.16
CA THR A 143 -4.72 -8.15 -15.42
C THR A 143 -5.51 -6.86 -15.25
N GLU A 144 -6.83 -6.93 -15.33
CA GLU A 144 -7.71 -5.75 -15.26
C GLU A 144 -8.98 -6.04 -14.44
N ALA A 145 -9.22 -5.19 -13.46
CA ALA A 145 -10.41 -5.14 -12.62
C ALA A 145 -11.00 -3.73 -12.69
N ASP A 146 -12.04 -3.54 -13.52
CA ASP A 146 -12.60 -2.22 -13.83
C ASP A 146 -13.71 -1.86 -12.84
N PHE A 147 -13.43 -0.87 -11.98
CA PHE A 147 -14.33 -0.28 -10.99
C PHE A 147 -14.88 1.09 -11.40
N SER A 148 -14.65 1.55 -12.62
CA SER A 148 -14.93 2.94 -13.05
C SER A 148 -16.39 3.38 -12.88
N LYS A 149 -17.34 2.45 -12.77
CA LYS A 149 -18.77 2.72 -12.56
C LYS A 149 -19.29 2.34 -11.19
N VAL A 150 -18.42 1.92 -10.26
CA VAL A 150 -18.82 1.25 -9.00
C VAL A 150 -18.81 2.24 -7.83
N SER A 151 -19.66 3.25 -7.86
CA SER A 151 -19.72 4.28 -6.80
C SER A 151 -20.33 3.78 -5.48
N GLN A 152 -21.08 2.67 -5.51
CA GLN A 152 -21.80 2.13 -4.36
C GLN A 152 -21.00 1.08 -3.57
N LEU A 153 -19.79 0.69 -4.01
CA LEU A 153 -18.97 -0.30 -3.32
C LEU A 153 -18.66 0.15 -1.90
N ARG A 154 -19.00 -0.69 -0.92
CA ARG A 154 -18.80 -0.44 0.51
C ARG A 154 -17.62 -1.21 1.07
N SER A 155 -17.40 -2.44 0.58
CA SER A 155 -16.31 -3.26 1.10
C SER A 155 -15.74 -4.23 0.05
N ILE A 156 -14.45 -4.46 0.20
CA ILE A 156 -13.70 -5.54 -0.44
C ILE A 156 -13.21 -6.41 0.71
N GLU A 157 -13.74 -7.64 0.82
CA GLU A 157 -13.58 -8.48 1.99
C GLU A 157 -12.26 -9.27 2.00
N TYR A 158 -12.07 -10.03 3.09
CA TYR A 158 -10.89 -10.86 3.35
C TYR A 158 -10.45 -11.66 2.10
N ARG A 159 -9.17 -11.48 1.70
CA ARG A 159 -8.54 -12.16 0.56
C ARG A 159 -9.28 -12.06 -0.78
N ALA A 160 -10.12 -11.07 -0.99
CA ALA A 160 -10.97 -10.98 -2.19
C ALA A 160 -10.17 -11.09 -3.49
N PHE A 161 -8.96 -10.52 -3.57
CA PHE A 161 -8.01 -10.59 -4.70
C PHE A 161 -6.64 -11.15 -4.26
N TYR A 162 -6.61 -12.02 -3.26
CA TYR A 162 -5.38 -12.65 -2.76
C TYR A 162 -4.63 -13.36 -3.91
N GLU A 163 -3.34 -13.08 -4.05
CA GLU A 163 -2.47 -13.63 -5.10
C GLU A 163 -2.96 -13.40 -6.55
N CYS A 164 -3.73 -12.34 -6.83
CA CYS A 164 -3.99 -11.90 -8.20
C CYS A 164 -2.72 -11.30 -8.81
N SER A 165 -1.72 -12.15 -9.05
CA SER A 165 -0.38 -11.69 -9.45
C SER A 165 -0.32 -11.01 -10.81
N GLY A 166 -1.34 -11.18 -11.66
CA GLY A 166 -1.47 -10.52 -12.96
C GLY A 166 -1.92 -9.07 -12.89
N LEU A 167 -2.58 -8.64 -11.79
CA LEU A 167 -3.19 -7.31 -11.65
C LEU A 167 -2.11 -6.23 -11.67
N ARG A 168 -2.29 -5.20 -12.52
CA ARG A 168 -1.29 -4.15 -12.72
C ARG A 168 -1.66 -2.83 -12.07
N ASP A 169 -2.89 -2.41 -12.24
CA ASP A 169 -3.39 -1.14 -11.73
C ASP A 169 -4.70 -1.38 -10.99
N LEU A 170 -4.86 -0.72 -9.86
CA LEU A 170 -6.08 -0.74 -9.06
C LEU A 170 -6.58 0.70 -8.89
N ASP A 171 -7.60 1.06 -9.67
CA ASP A 171 -8.26 2.36 -9.52
C ASP A 171 -9.63 2.19 -8.86
N LEU A 172 -9.71 2.62 -7.61
CA LEU A 172 -10.93 2.64 -6.79
C LEU A 172 -11.45 4.06 -6.55
N SER A 173 -10.93 5.08 -7.26
CA SER A 173 -11.31 6.48 -7.05
C SER A 173 -12.80 6.76 -7.30
N ALA A 174 -13.44 5.95 -8.16
CA ALA A 174 -14.90 6.00 -8.37
C ALA A 174 -15.70 5.40 -7.19
N CYS A 175 -15.07 4.63 -6.29
CA CYS A 175 -15.74 3.91 -5.20
C CYS A 175 -15.98 4.82 -3.98
N THR A 176 -16.71 5.91 -4.16
CA THR A 176 -16.91 6.97 -3.14
C THR A 176 -17.68 6.50 -1.89
N SER A 177 -18.29 5.32 -1.93
CA SER A 177 -18.97 4.69 -0.78
C SER A 177 -18.10 3.67 -0.04
N LEU A 178 -16.83 3.46 -0.46
CA LEU A 178 -15.93 2.46 0.13
C LEU A 178 -15.63 2.82 1.59
N VAL A 179 -15.89 1.84 2.49
CA VAL A 179 -15.69 1.98 3.94
C VAL A 179 -14.47 1.20 4.41
N GLY A 180 -14.19 0.03 3.81
CA GLY A 180 -13.07 -0.80 4.24
C GLY A 180 -12.51 -1.69 3.13
N ILE A 181 -11.21 -1.98 3.27
CA ILE A 181 -10.50 -3.00 2.49
C ILE A 181 -10.02 -4.05 3.50
N GLY A 182 -10.50 -5.27 3.37
CA GLY A 182 -10.30 -6.36 4.30
C GLY A 182 -8.87 -6.92 4.32
N SER A 183 -8.58 -7.68 5.36
CA SER A 183 -7.26 -8.27 5.57
C SER A 183 -6.83 -9.14 4.39
N ASN A 184 -5.57 -8.97 3.95
CA ASN A 184 -4.98 -9.68 2.82
C ASN A 184 -5.73 -9.50 1.48
N ALA A 185 -6.59 -8.50 1.31
CA ALA A 185 -7.46 -8.38 0.14
C ALA A 185 -6.68 -8.41 -1.19
N PHE A 186 -5.50 -7.80 -1.25
CA PHE A 186 -4.59 -7.77 -2.40
C PHE A 186 -3.19 -8.31 -2.08
N TYR A 187 -3.10 -9.20 -1.07
CA TYR A 187 -1.83 -9.82 -0.67
C TYR A 187 -1.16 -10.51 -1.88
N ARG A 188 0.15 -10.24 -2.08
CA ARG A 188 0.94 -10.80 -3.20
C ARG A 188 0.39 -10.53 -4.61
N CYS A 189 -0.32 -9.42 -4.83
CA CYS A 189 -0.55 -8.91 -6.17
C CYS A 189 0.78 -8.38 -6.74
N SER A 190 1.70 -9.28 -7.09
CA SER A 190 3.12 -8.98 -7.30
C SER A 190 3.42 -8.05 -8.49
N ASN A 191 2.53 -7.98 -9.49
CA ASN A 191 2.65 -7.05 -10.63
C ASN A 191 1.87 -5.74 -10.45
N LEU A 192 1.19 -5.55 -9.31
CA LEU A 192 0.44 -4.32 -9.03
C LEU A 192 1.42 -3.14 -8.93
N GLN A 193 1.24 -2.13 -9.77
CA GLN A 193 2.12 -0.96 -9.89
C GLN A 193 1.54 0.27 -9.22
N THR A 194 0.23 0.46 -9.33
CA THR A 194 -0.46 1.64 -8.79
C THR A 194 -1.73 1.24 -8.03
N VAL A 195 -1.98 1.96 -6.93
CA VAL A 195 -3.23 1.91 -6.16
C VAL A 195 -3.76 3.33 -6.03
N ASN A 196 -4.95 3.57 -6.58
CA ASN A 196 -5.63 4.87 -6.49
C ASN A 196 -6.90 4.74 -5.67
N LEU A 197 -6.91 5.34 -4.49
CA LEU A 197 -8.05 5.43 -3.56
C LEU A 197 -8.47 6.90 -3.35
N SER A 198 -7.97 7.82 -4.18
CA SER A 198 -8.28 9.25 -4.02
C SER A 198 -9.79 9.48 -4.10
N GLY A 199 -10.32 10.27 -3.16
CA GLY A 199 -11.77 10.51 -3.12
C GLY A 199 -12.60 9.43 -2.39
N CYS A 200 -12.01 8.36 -1.87
CA CYS A 200 -12.68 7.40 -0.99
C CYS A 200 -12.86 8.02 0.42
N GLY A 201 -13.58 9.14 0.51
CA GLY A 201 -13.73 9.91 1.74
C GLY A 201 -14.44 9.19 2.89
N LYS A 202 -15.07 8.04 2.63
CA LYS A 202 -15.72 7.18 3.64
C LYS A 202 -14.84 6.01 4.08
N LEU A 203 -13.67 5.83 3.47
CA LEU A 203 -12.74 4.75 3.83
C LEU A 203 -12.21 5.01 5.24
N THR A 204 -12.53 4.10 6.17
CA THR A 204 -12.13 4.22 7.58
C THR A 204 -10.88 3.43 7.91
N ASN A 205 -10.68 2.30 7.25
CA ASN A 205 -9.56 1.40 7.50
C ASN A 205 -9.11 0.63 6.26
N ILE A 206 -7.83 0.37 6.22
CA ILE A 206 -7.21 -0.63 5.34
C ILE A 206 -6.60 -1.66 6.28
N GLU A 207 -7.18 -2.87 6.28
CA GLU A 207 -6.87 -3.90 7.27
C GLU A 207 -5.50 -4.56 7.03
N SER A 208 -5.09 -5.35 8.03
CA SER A 208 -3.77 -5.96 8.09
C SER A 208 -3.40 -6.70 6.81
N SER A 209 -2.17 -6.45 6.33
CA SER A 209 -1.58 -7.12 5.16
C SER A 209 -2.35 -6.89 3.85
N ALA A 210 -3.25 -5.90 3.75
CA ALA A 210 -4.12 -5.74 2.58
C ALA A 210 -3.35 -5.66 1.26
N PHE A 211 -2.19 -5.00 1.22
CA PHE A 211 -1.29 -4.90 0.05
C PHE A 211 0.10 -5.47 0.31
N GLN A 212 0.26 -6.34 1.33
CA GLN A 212 1.56 -6.90 1.68
C GLN A 212 2.14 -7.70 0.51
N ASN A 213 3.45 -7.55 0.26
CA ASN A 213 4.20 -8.22 -0.80
C ASN A 213 3.70 -7.89 -2.24
N CYS A 214 3.10 -6.72 -2.46
CA CYS A 214 2.90 -6.16 -3.79
C CYS A 214 4.24 -5.61 -4.31
N SER A 215 5.15 -6.49 -4.71
CA SER A 215 6.56 -6.16 -4.93
C SER A 215 6.82 -5.15 -6.05
N SER A 216 5.92 -5.03 -7.02
CA SER A 216 6.00 -4.04 -8.10
C SER A 216 5.32 -2.70 -7.79
N LEU A 217 4.67 -2.57 -6.62
CA LEU A 217 3.92 -1.36 -6.25
C LEU A 217 4.87 -0.16 -6.12
N ARG A 218 4.57 0.90 -6.87
CA ARG A 218 5.36 2.15 -6.95
C ARG A 218 4.66 3.32 -6.33
N ALA A 219 3.34 3.41 -6.50
CA ALA A 219 2.56 4.56 -6.06
C ALA A 219 1.25 4.13 -5.40
N VAL A 220 0.95 4.77 -4.27
CA VAL A 220 -0.31 4.67 -3.54
C VAL A 220 -0.88 6.07 -3.34
N ASN A 221 -2.06 6.30 -3.87
CA ASN A 221 -2.75 7.57 -3.71
C ASN A 221 -3.94 7.41 -2.75
N LEU A 222 -3.81 7.95 -1.55
CA LEU A 222 -4.84 8.01 -0.51
C LEU A 222 -5.38 9.44 -0.31
N SER A 223 -5.10 10.36 -1.25
CA SER A 223 -5.51 11.75 -1.11
C SER A 223 -7.01 11.87 -0.85
N ASN A 224 -7.36 12.72 0.11
CA ASN A 224 -8.75 12.98 0.51
C ASN A 224 -9.51 11.77 1.07
N CYS A 225 -8.81 10.72 1.53
CA CYS A 225 -9.41 9.68 2.38
C CYS A 225 -9.62 10.25 3.79
N SER A 226 -10.51 11.24 3.92
CA SER A 226 -10.64 12.07 5.13
C SER A 226 -11.16 11.32 6.36
N ALA A 227 -11.81 10.17 6.17
CA ALA A 227 -12.27 9.28 7.26
C ALA A 227 -11.25 8.20 7.63
N LEU A 228 -10.13 8.07 6.89
CA LEU A 228 -9.14 7.02 7.13
C LEU A 228 -8.47 7.22 8.49
N ALA A 229 -8.83 6.37 9.45
CA ALA A 229 -8.34 6.46 10.82
C ALA A 229 -7.09 5.62 11.07
N THR A 230 -6.95 4.49 10.38
CA THR A 230 -5.87 3.53 10.63
C THR A 230 -5.37 2.90 9.32
N LEU A 231 -4.05 2.89 9.17
CA LEU A 231 -3.35 1.93 8.32
C LEU A 231 -2.89 0.80 9.23
N GLU A 232 -3.46 -0.40 9.07
CA GLU A 232 -3.18 -1.50 10.00
C GLU A 232 -1.80 -2.14 9.76
N SER A 233 -1.47 -3.16 10.56
CA SER A 233 -0.15 -3.80 10.49
C SER A 233 0.11 -4.45 9.14
N TYR A 234 1.34 -4.34 8.64
CA TYR A 234 1.83 -4.95 7.41
C TYR A 234 1.15 -4.47 6.12
N VAL A 235 0.33 -3.41 6.13
CA VAL A 235 -0.51 -3.00 4.97
C VAL A 235 0.30 -2.92 3.68
N PHE A 236 1.46 -2.28 3.67
CA PHE A 236 2.37 -2.13 2.52
C PHE A 236 3.74 -2.75 2.76
N SER A 237 3.86 -3.70 3.70
CA SER A 237 5.13 -4.37 3.98
C SER A 237 5.58 -5.20 2.78
N GLY A 238 6.87 -5.14 2.44
CA GLY A 238 7.43 -5.88 1.31
C GLY A 238 7.02 -5.33 -0.08
N CYS A 239 6.53 -4.09 -0.16
CA CYS A 239 6.32 -3.37 -1.42
C CYS A 239 7.66 -2.78 -1.89
N LEU A 240 8.52 -3.65 -2.45
CA LEU A 240 9.95 -3.37 -2.68
C LEU A 240 10.25 -2.17 -3.58
N ASN A 241 9.30 -1.74 -4.40
CA ASN A 241 9.44 -0.64 -5.35
C ASN A 241 8.62 0.61 -4.97
N LEU A 242 8.07 0.66 -3.75
CA LEU A 242 7.21 1.75 -3.32
C LEU A 242 8.02 3.04 -3.13
N THR A 243 7.68 4.07 -3.91
CA THR A 243 8.39 5.36 -3.93
C THR A 243 7.49 6.55 -3.63
N ASN A 244 6.19 6.39 -3.80
CA ASN A 244 5.23 7.48 -3.59
C ASN A 244 4.02 6.99 -2.78
N VAL A 245 3.70 7.70 -1.69
CA VAL A 245 2.49 7.51 -0.88
C VAL A 245 1.91 8.88 -0.58
N SER A 246 0.80 9.22 -1.24
CA SER A 246 0.09 10.47 -0.97
C SER A 246 -0.94 10.27 0.13
N LEU A 247 -0.80 11.01 1.23
CA LEU A 247 -1.72 11.07 2.37
C LEU A 247 -2.35 12.45 2.54
N GLU A 248 -2.29 13.29 1.50
CA GLU A 248 -2.88 14.62 1.52
C GLU A 248 -4.39 14.54 1.85
N GLY A 249 -4.86 15.30 2.83
CA GLY A 249 -6.25 15.30 3.25
C GLY A 249 -6.70 14.08 4.08
N CYS A 250 -5.80 13.19 4.51
CA CYS A 250 -6.08 12.10 5.47
C CYS A 250 -6.16 12.66 6.90
N THR A 251 -7.09 13.56 7.16
CA THR A 251 -7.15 14.34 8.41
C THR A 251 -7.57 13.55 9.65
N ALA A 252 -8.13 12.34 9.47
CA ALA A 252 -8.51 11.45 10.57
C ALA A 252 -7.44 10.39 10.92
N LEU A 253 -6.30 10.34 10.20
CA LEU A 253 -5.32 9.28 10.39
C LEU A 253 -4.63 9.42 11.75
N THR A 254 -4.95 8.51 12.67
CA THR A 254 -4.41 8.48 14.03
C THR A 254 -3.31 7.45 14.23
N THR A 255 -3.29 6.39 13.42
CA THR A 255 -2.40 5.25 13.65
C THR A 255 -1.82 4.70 12.34
N ILE A 256 -0.51 4.54 12.33
CA ILE A 256 0.20 3.71 11.36
C ILE A 256 0.66 2.46 12.10
N GLY A 257 0.11 1.31 11.73
CA GLY A 257 0.29 0.04 12.43
C GLY A 257 1.69 -0.56 12.30
N GLY A 258 1.93 -1.62 13.06
CA GLY A 258 3.22 -2.29 13.09
C GLY A 258 3.64 -2.82 11.71
N SER A 259 4.90 -2.60 11.34
CA SER A 259 5.48 -3.03 10.05
C SER A 259 4.71 -2.55 8.81
N ALA A 260 3.88 -1.51 8.91
CA ALA A 260 2.99 -1.08 7.81
C ALA A 260 3.75 -0.77 6.51
N PHE A 261 4.96 -0.22 6.60
CA PHE A 261 5.86 0.10 5.48
C PHE A 261 7.23 -0.58 5.61
N ALA A 262 7.32 -1.66 6.37
CA ALA A 262 8.59 -2.34 6.59
C ALA A 262 9.10 -3.07 5.35
N ASN A 263 10.43 -3.21 5.26
CA ASN A 263 11.11 -3.98 4.21
C ASN A 263 10.82 -3.48 2.77
N ASN A 264 10.68 -2.19 2.60
CA ASN A 264 10.51 -1.54 1.32
C ASN A 264 11.86 -1.02 0.82
N TYR A 265 12.73 -1.95 0.42
CA TYR A 265 14.11 -1.67 -0.01
C TYR A 265 14.18 -1.12 -1.44
N SER A 266 13.53 -0.09 -1.76
CA SER A 266 13.69 0.49 -3.08
C SER A 266 15.10 1.10 -3.24
N ASN A 267 15.71 0.93 -4.42
CA ASN A 267 16.82 1.79 -4.83
C ASN A 267 16.37 3.24 -5.07
N SER A 268 15.08 3.49 -5.10
CA SER A 268 14.44 4.79 -5.17
C SER A 268 13.87 5.17 -3.80
N GLN A 269 14.04 6.45 -3.43
CA GLN A 269 13.67 6.95 -2.12
C GLN A 269 12.16 7.11 -1.99
N LEU A 270 11.60 6.75 -0.84
CA LEU A 270 10.25 7.14 -0.44
C LEU A 270 10.33 8.60 0.05
N SER A 271 10.49 9.54 -0.88
CA SER A 271 10.78 10.94 -0.57
C SER A 271 9.55 11.77 -0.21
N ASP A 272 8.37 11.32 -0.60
CA ASP A 272 7.14 12.13 -0.53
C ASP A 272 6.25 11.81 0.69
N PHE A 273 6.79 11.06 1.67
CA PHE A 273 6.04 10.74 2.89
C PHE A 273 6.13 11.89 3.88
N ASP A 274 5.11 12.75 3.91
CA ASP A 274 5.08 13.96 4.75
C ASP A 274 4.28 13.75 6.05
N PHE A 275 4.97 13.51 7.16
CA PHE A 275 4.36 13.39 8.48
C PHE A 275 3.87 14.73 9.03
N SER A 276 4.35 15.86 8.51
CA SER A 276 4.02 17.19 9.03
C SER A 276 2.55 17.59 8.77
N GLN A 277 1.92 16.97 7.79
CA GLN A 277 0.51 17.19 7.47
C GLN A 277 -0.44 16.29 8.29
N LEU A 278 0.07 15.25 8.94
CA LEU A 278 -0.72 14.27 9.67
C LEU A 278 -0.99 14.74 11.11
N THR A 279 -1.77 15.81 11.26
CA THR A 279 -1.99 16.48 12.56
C THR A 279 -2.75 15.62 13.58
N ALA A 280 -3.54 14.64 13.13
CA ALA A 280 -4.26 13.69 13.98
C ALA A 280 -3.41 12.46 14.36
N LEU A 281 -2.24 12.25 13.71
CA LEU A 281 -1.41 11.08 13.94
C LEU A 281 -0.87 11.06 15.36
N LYS A 282 -1.21 10.00 16.11
CA LYS A 282 -0.82 9.79 17.51
C LYS A 282 0.26 8.73 17.66
N GLU A 283 0.20 7.71 16.83
CA GLU A 283 1.03 6.52 17.02
C GLU A 283 1.59 6.01 15.69
N ILE A 284 2.89 5.70 15.73
CA ILE A 284 3.57 4.89 14.71
C ILE A 284 4.01 3.60 15.42
N GLY A 285 3.49 2.47 14.96
CA GLY A 285 3.66 1.17 15.59
C GLY A 285 5.05 0.57 15.49
N GLU A 286 5.23 -0.59 16.10
CA GLU A 286 6.50 -1.33 16.09
C GLU A 286 6.97 -1.63 14.66
N SER A 287 8.23 -1.30 14.35
CA SER A 287 8.87 -1.57 13.05
C SER A 287 8.14 -0.97 11.84
N ALA A 288 7.26 0.02 12.03
CA ALA A 288 6.35 0.51 10.98
C ALA A 288 7.06 0.91 9.68
N PHE A 289 8.24 1.52 9.77
CA PHE A 289 9.11 1.91 8.64
C PHE A 289 10.46 1.19 8.69
N SER A 290 10.60 0.13 9.49
CA SER A 290 11.87 -0.56 9.61
C SER A 290 12.38 -0.98 8.23
N ASN A 291 13.66 -0.63 7.97
CA ASN A 291 14.31 -0.99 6.73
C ASN A 291 13.55 -0.48 5.49
N SER A 292 13.06 0.76 5.57
CA SER A 292 12.39 1.45 4.46
C SER A 292 13.36 2.41 3.75
N ALA A 293 12.98 2.80 2.54
CA ALA A 293 13.72 3.79 1.73
C ALA A 293 13.44 5.25 2.13
N LEU A 294 12.83 5.47 3.30
CA LEU A 294 12.52 6.81 3.81
C LEU A 294 13.80 7.65 3.91
N ALA A 295 13.76 8.89 3.41
CA ALA A 295 14.96 9.68 3.20
C ALA A 295 14.77 11.16 3.55
N GLY A 296 15.89 11.85 3.78
CA GLY A 296 15.92 13.30 4.00
C GLY A 296 15.55 13.70 5.42
N ASP A 297 15.06 14.94 5.52
CA ASP A 297 14.65 15.54 6.80
C ASP A 297 13.18 15.20 7.07
N ILE A 298 12.92 14.63 8.23
CA ILE A 298 11.57 14.23 8.63
C ILE A 298 11.08 15.17 9.73
N ALA A 299 9.90 15.78 9.50
CA ALA A 299 9.24 16.62 10.49
C ALA A 299 7.88 16.05 10.88
N PHE A 300 7.61 16.00 12.19
CA PHE A 300 6.34 15.50 12.72
C PHE A 300 5.38 16.63 13.07
N ALA A 301 4.08 16.36 12.88
CA ALA A 301 3.01 17.25 13.35
C ALA A 301 2.84 17.19 14.88
N SER A 302 1.97 18.05 15.41
CA SER A 302 1.75 18.19 16.85
C SER A 302 1.06 17.00 17.52
N GLY A 303 0.36 16.15 16.76
CA GLY A 303 -0.49 15.07 17.30
C GLY A 303 0.25 13.85 17.84
N ILE A 304 1.51 13.63 17.40
CA ILE A 304 2.27 12.43 17.75
C ILE A 304 2.51 12.32 19.26
N THR A 305 2.21 11.16 19.84
CA THR A 305 2.36 10.88 21.28
C THR A 305 3.43 9.83 21.55
N GLN A 306 3.60 8.89 20.63
CA GLN A 306 4.57 7.80 20.79
C GLN A 306 5.07 7.22 19.48
N LEU A 307 6.32 6.79 19.52
CA LEU A 307 6.93 5.96 18.47
C LEU A 307 7.25 4.58 19.03
N GLY A 308 6.80 3.56 18.32
CA GLY A 308 6.98 2.17 18.68
C GLY A 308 8.42 1.69 18.56
N ARG A 309 8.69 0.52 19.12
CA ARG A 309 9.98 -0.14 19.05
C ARG A 309 10.43 -0.29 17.60
N SER A 310 11.69 0.07 17.32
CA SER A 310 12.31 -0.05 15.99
C SER A 310 11.50 0.63 14.86
N ALA A 311 10.64 1.59 15.15
CA ALA A 311 9.68 2.15 14.17
C ALA A 311 10.37 2.65 12.89
N PHE A 312 11.58 3.21 12.98
CA PHE A 312 12.43 3.69 11.88
C PHE A 312 13.79 3.01 11.84
N SER A 313 13.93 1.83 12.44
CA SER A 313 15.20 1.09 12.43
C SER A 313 15.67 0.84 10.99
N ASP A 314 16.99 0.96 10.77
CA ASP A 314 17.61 0.80 9.44
C ASP A 314 17.09 1.74 8.33
N CYS A 315 16.45 2.87 8.68
CA CYS A 315 16.15 3.93 7.72
C CYS A 315 17.42 4.75 7.44
N ARG A 316 18.31 4.18 6.63
CA ARG A 316 19.69 4.68 6.46
C ARG A 316 19.78 6.02 5.74
N ASN A 317 18.70 6.47 5.09
CA ASN A 317 18.69 7.69 4.29
C ASN A 317 18.08 8.90 5.02
N ILE A 318 17.59 8.73 6.25
CA ILE A 318 17.13 9.84 7.09
C ILE A 318 18.34 10.68 7.51
N THR A 319 18.24 12.00 7.36
CA THR A 319 19.31 12.95 7.71
C THR A 319 19.03 13.73 8.98
N SER A 320 17.78 14.09 9.22
CA SER A 320 17.35 14.70 10.48
C SER A 320 15.92 14.33 10.85
N VAL A 321 15.60 14.47 12.14
CA VAL A 321 14.22 14.26 12.64
C VAL A 321 13.85 15.46 13.53
N ASP A 322 12.76 16.13 13.16
CA ASP A 322 12.23 17.30 13.85
C ASP A 322 10.90 17.00 14.56
N PHE A 323 10.93 17.01 15.89
CA PHE A 323 9.77 16.92 16.77
C PHE A 323 9.43 18.27 17.43
N SER A 324 10.00 19.38 16.98
CA SER A 324 9.80 20.69 17.63
C SER A 324 8.34 21.14 17.71
N LYS A 325 7.45 20.57 16.87
CA LYS A 325 6.00 20.78 16.92
C LYS A 325 5.26 19.75 17.79
N SER A 326 5.93 18.69 18.20
CA SER A 326 5.31 17.48 18.81
C SER A 326 5.21 17.60 20.34
N THR A 327 4.47 18.61 20.82
CA THR A 327 4.37 18.92 22.25
C THR A 327 3.77 17.81 23.11
N GLN A 328 3.04 16.87 22.49
CA GLN A 328 2.40 15.72 23.16
C GLN A 328 3.26 14.45 23.13
N LEU A 329 4.42 14.47 22.45
CA LEU A 329 5.30 13.31 22.39
C LEU A 329 5.79 12.95 23.79
N ALA A 330 5.44 11.75 24.24
CA ALA A 330 5.74 11.25 25.58
C ALA A 330 6.76 10.11 25.58
N VAL A 331 6.79 9.29 24.52
CA VAL A 331 7.56 8.05 24.49
C VAL A 331 8.33 7.89 23.19
N ILE A 332 9.65 7.70 23.31
CA ILE A 332 10.55 7.17 22.26
C ILE A 332 11.04 5.81 22.74
N SER A 333 10.62 4.76 22.03
CA SER A 333 10.89 3.36 22.41
C SER A 333 12.32 2.91 22.03
N SER A 334 12.74 1.76 22.52
CA SER A 334 14.03 1.15 22.16
C SER A 334 14.15 0.92 20.66
N GLY A 335 15.32 1.19 20.10
CA GLY A 335 15.65 0.96 18.70
C GLY A 335 14.93 1.84 17.70
N THR A 336 14.12 2.81 18.12
CA THR A 336 13.25 3.60 17.22
C THR A 336 13.98 4.09 15.96
N PHE A 337 15.20 4.60 16.08
CA PHE A 337 16.07 5.07 14.99
C PHE A 337 17.36 4.25 14.87
N SER A 338 17.41 3.05 15.44
CA SER A 338 18.64 2.25 15.41
C SER A 338 19.13 2.04 13.97
N SER A 339 20.44 2.12 13.77
CA SER A 339 21.09 1.94 12.45
C SER A 339 20.68 2.99 11.38
N CYS A 340 20.14 4.14 11.77
CA CYS A 340 19.95 5.29 10.88
C CYS A 340 21.32 5.97 10.66
N GLN A 341 22.15 5.38 9.78
CA GLN A 341 23.57 5.71 9.65
C GLN A 341 23.86 7.14 9.20
N ASN A 342 22.92 7.78 8.45
CA ASN A 342 23.07 9.16 7.99
C ASN A 342 22.36 10.20 8.88
N LEU A 343 21.68 9.75 9.95
CA LEU A 343 20.99 10.64 10.88
C LEU A 343 22.02 11.50 11.63
N LYS A 344 21.93 12.83 11.48
CA LYS A 344 22.85 13.79 12.09
C LYS A 344 22.24 14.52 13.27
N LYS A 345 20.94 14.78 13.24
CA LYS A 345 20.26 15.62 14.23
C LYS A 345 18.89 15.06 14.59
N VAL A 346 18.56 15.12 15.88
CA VAL A 346 17.19 14.91 16.38
C VAL A 346 16.80 16.07 17.27
N ASP A 347 15.67 16.72 16.97
CA ASP A 347 15.19 17.91 17.66
C ASP A 347 13.92 17.64 18.47
N PHE A 348 14.02 17.63 19.78
CA PHE A 348 12.93 17.52 20.76
C PHE A 348 12.71 18.83 21.54
N SER A 349 13.11 19.98 20.99
CA SER A 349 13.20 21.27 21.76
C SER A 349 11.88 21.66 22.46
N ASN A 350 10.73 21.31 21.92
CA ASN A 350 9.43 21.66 22.52
C ASN A 350 8.66 20.42 23.04
N CYS A 351 9.30 19.26 23.17
CA CYS A 351 8.67 18.04 23.65
C CYS A 351 8.56 18.02 25.19
N ALA A 352 7.74 18.90 25.74
CA ALA A 352 7.57 19.03 27.20
C ALA A 352 7.07 17.76 27.87
N SER A 353 6.29 16.94 27.16
CA SER A 353 5.71 15.68 27.66
C SER A 353 6.68 14.50 27.59
N LEU A 354 7.83 14.62 26.89
CA LEU A 354 8.77 13.51 26.68
C LEU A 354 9.44 13.11 27.99
N ASN A 355 8.92 12.06 28.60
CA ASN A 355 9.40 11.51 29.88
C ASN A 355 10.07 10.13 29.72
N THR A 356 9.86 9.47 28.58
CA THR A 356 10.47 8.17 28.28
C THR A 356 11.26 8.28 26.98
N LEU A 357 12.58 8.48 27.10
CA LEU A 357 13.52 8.49 26.00
C LEU A 357 14.50 7.32 26.19
N ASN A 358 14.26 6.23 25.46
CA ASN A 358 15.19 5.10 25.47
C ASN A 358 16.43 5.44 24.63
N ILE A 359 17.61 5.46 25.24
CA ILE A 359 18.86 5.81 24.56
C ILE A 359 19.26 4.81 23.46
N GLU A 360 18.83 3.55 23.57
CA GLU A 360 19.02 2.55 22.52
C GLU A 360 18.26 2.91 21.23
N ALA A 361 17.38 3.91 21.27
CA ALA A 361 16.74 4.47 20.08
C ALA A 361 17.75 4.92 19.03
N PHE A 362 18.96 5.34 19.45
CA PHE A 362 20.01 5.88 18.59
C PHE A 362 21.20 4.92 18.40
N SER A 363 21.04 3.64 18.74
CA SER A 363 22.11 2.64 18.57
C SER A 363 22.56 2.58 17.11
N ASN A 364 23.87 2.56 16.87
CA ASN A 364 24.48 2.51 15.53
C ASN A 364 24.14 3.71 14.61
N CYS A 365 23.70 4.86 15.16
CA CYS A 365 23.57 6.11 14.42
C CYS A 365 24.94 6.80 14.32
N SER A 366 25.83 6.25 13.48
CA SER A 366 27.25 6.65 13.42
C SER A 366 27.51 8.10 12.97
N SER A 367 26.52 8.75 12.34
CA SER A 367 26.59 10.14 11.93
C SER A 367 25.88 11.11 12.88
N LEU A 368 25.27 10.63 13.98
CA LEU A 368 24.51 11.49 14.87
C LEU A 368 25.46 12.44 15.64
N GLU A 369 25.29 13.72 15.44
CA GLU A 369 26.08 14.78 16.01
C GLU A 369 25.34 15.48 17.14
N GLU A 370 24.01 15.54 17.10
CA GLU A 370 23.23 16.41 17.97
C GLU A 370 21.86 15.81 18.34
N VAL A 371 21.57 15.77 19.64
CA VAL A 371 20.22 15.56 20.19
C VAL A 371 19.86 16.84 20.95
N ILE A 372 18.80 17.54 20.55
CA ILE A 372 18.34 18.79 21.18
C ILE A 372 17.14 18.48 22.05
N ILE A 373 17.25 18.76 23.34
CA ILE A 373 16.18 18.65 24.32
C ILE A 373 16.44 19.53 25.53
N ASP A 374 15.43 20.20 26.05
CA ASP A 374 15.44 20.86 27.36
C ASP A 374 14.01 20.86 27.93
N ASN A 375 13.72 19.89 28.80
CA ASN A 375 12.43 19.73 29.42
C ASN A 375 12.56 19.34 30.91
N GLY A 376 11.46 18.96 31.54
CA GLY A 376 11.46 18.59 32.98
C GLY A 376 12.16 17.25 33.31
N PHE A 377 12.64 16.51 32.31
CA PHE A 377 13.25 15.18 32.49
C PHE A 377 14.67 15.11 31.95
N TYR A 378 14.92 15.76 30.83
CA TYR A 378 16.19 15.70 30.07
C TYR A 378 16.66 17.08 29.67
N THR A 379 17.97 17.23 29.52
CA THR A 379 18.59 18.41 28.93
C THR A 379 19.76 18.01 28.03
N SER A 380 20.10 18.84 27.06
CA SER A 380 21.27 18.64 26.23
C SER A 380 22.22 19.83 26.32
N ILE A 381 23.52 19.56 26.28
CA ILE A 381 24.58 20.56 26.20
C ILE A 381 25.45 20.19 25.00
N ASP A 382 25.54 21.08 24.03
CA ASP A 382 26.30 20.84 22.79
C ASP A 382 25.89 19.50 22.13
N GLY A 383 24.59 19.18 22.14
CA GLY A 383 24.04 17.94 21.54
C GLY A 383 24.27 16.65 22.35
N VAL A 384 24.95 16.72 23.49
CA VAL A 384 25.15 15.59 24.43
C VAL A 384 23.99 15.56 25.41
N LEU A 385 23.40 14.38 25.63
CA LEU A 385 22.19 14.19 26.44
C LEU A 385 22.48 13.87 27.88
N PHE A 386 21.80 14.57 28.79
CA PHE A 386 21.85 14.38 30.24
C PHE A 386 20.45 14.24 30.85
N VAL A 387 20.36 13.71 32.06
CA VAL A 387 19.19 13.98 32.94
C VAL A 387 19.11 15.49 33.23
N VAL A 388 17.93 15.99 33.60
CA VAL A 388 17.63 17.41 33.76
C VAL A 388 18.57 18.11 34.77
N ASP A 389 18.95 17.42 35.86
CA ASP A 389 19.87 17.94 36.89
C ASP A 389 21.37 17.88 36.51
N LYS A 390 21.67 17.36 35.33
CA LYS A 390 23.02 17.12 34.76
C LYS A 390 23.91 16.21 35.62
N ALA A 391 23.32 15.46 36.53
CA ALA A 391 24.06 14.50 37.36
C ALA A 391 24.45 13.22 36.65
N SER A 392 23.71 12.87 35.56
CA SER A 392 24.00 11.70 34.72
C SER A 392 24.14 12.10 33.27
N LEU A 393 25.25 11.71 32.63
CA LEU A 393 25.42 11.74 31.17
C LEU A 393 24.76 10.47 30.61
N LEU A 394 23.75 10.66 29.78
CA LEU A 394 22.96 9.56 29.23
C LEU A 394 23.46 9.07 27.86
N PHE A 395 23.85 10.02 26.99
CA PHE A 395 24.25 9.65 25.64
C PHE A 395 25.17 10.74 25.02
N TYR A 396 26.30 10.29 24.51
CA TYR A 396 27.24 11.10 23.70
C TYR A 396 27.08 10.66 22.24
N PRO A 397 26.62 11.51 21.30
CA PRO A 397 26.39 11.13 19.92
C PRO A 397 27.67 10.68 19.21
N GLY A 398 27.60 9.49 18.55
CA GLY A 398 28.77 8.86 17.92
C GLY A 398 29.33 9.57 16.69
N GLY A 399 28.58 10.51 16.09
CA GLY A 399 29.00 11.30 14.93
C GLY A 399 29.79 12.56 15.33
N LYS A 400 29.90 12.88 16.61
CA LYS A 400 30.70 14.05 17.08
C LYS A 400 32.19 13.85 16.83
N LYS A 401 32.79 14.76 16.07
CA LYS A 401 34.20 14.69 15.61
C LYS A 401 35.17 15.37 16.54
N ALA A 402 34.79 15.61 17.80
CA ALA A 402 35.69 16.24 18.78
C ALA A 402 36.82 15.28 19.15
N GLU A 403 38.07 15.80 19.14
CA GLU A 403 39.24 15.01 19.56
C GLU A 403 39.22 14.66 21.06
N ALA A 404 38.53 15.48 21.88
CA ALA A 404 38.34 15.27 23.31
C ALA A 404 37.01 15.86 23.76
N TYR A 405 36.38 15.23 24.76
CA TYR A 405 35.20 15.76 25.43
C TYR A 405 35.44 15.91 26.92
N THR A 406 35.26 17.10 27.42
CA THR A 406 35.37 17.37 28.86
C THR A 406 34.00 17.16 29.50
N ILE A 407 33.88 16.09 30.30
CA ILE A 407 32.66 15.80 31.05
C ILE A 407 32.42 16.90 32.08
N PRO A 408 31.24 17.55 32.13
CA PRO A 408 30.95 18.58 33.14
C PRO A 408 31.14 18.08 34.57
N SER A 409 31.66 18.94 35.46
CA SER A 409 31.93 18.58 36.86
C SER A 409 30.68 18.25 37.69
N THR A 410 29.48 18.54 37.17
CA THR A 410 28.21 18.17 37.76
C THR A 410 27.88 16.68 37.59
N VAL A 411 28.49 16.01 36.60
CA VAL A 411 28.23 14.61 36.28
C VAL A 411 28.80 13.69 37.36
N LYS A 412 27.94 12.87 37.94
CA LYS A 412 28.28 11.86 38.96
C LYS A 412 28.27 10.46 38.40
N THR A 413 27.43 10.22 37.35
CA THR A 413 27.25 8.91 36.75
C THR A 413 27.28 8.97 35.24
N LEU A 414 27.79 7.92 34.61
CA LEU A 414 27.67 7.65 33.18
C LEU A 414 26.60 6.60 32.97
N GLY A 415 25.67 6.87 32.08
CA GLY A 415 24.67 5.90 31.67
C GLY A 415 25.31 4.68 30.98
N GLU A 416 24.67 3.57 31.05
CA GLU A 416 25.07 2.39 30.28
C GLU A 416 25.05 2.73 28.77
N ARG A 417 26.14 2.43 28.07
CA ARG A 417 26.31 2.78 26.64
C ARG A 417 26.27 4.29 26.34
N SER A 418 26.61 5.13 27.29
CA SER A 418 26.62 6.57 27.08
C SER A 418 27.64 7.03 26.03
N PHE A 419 28.63 6.24 25.70
CA PHE A 419 29.61 6.42 24.62
C PHE A 419 29.49 5.20 23.68
N PRO A 420 28.81 5.32 22.54
CA PRO A 420 28.60 4.20 21.58
C PRO A 420 29.88 3.87 20.79
#